data_692b2d8a9966b8a550d8666fbc071b2e
#
_entry.id   692b2d8a9966b8a550d8666fbc071b2e
#
_cell.length_a   1.000
_cell.length_b   1.000
_cell.length_c   1.000
_cell.angle_alpha   90.00
_cell.angle_beta   90.00
_cell.angle_gamma   90.00
#
_symmetry.space_group_name_H-M   'P 1'
#
loop_
_entity.id
_entity.type
_entity.pdbx_description
1 polymer ?
#
loop_
_entity_poly.entity_id
_entity_poly.type
_entity_poly.pdbx_seq_one_letter_code
_entity_poly.pdbx_strand_id
1 'polypeptide(L)'
;VTPQQRQAQILNRDLTEFDTMISGREEYMAAQCMLNNGYVLRHYADKYGSGEYEEYEIRFYDEAANPAKYTPAVKWNATGADIYGDLSEMIYMLTKNGLPATECVMARGVSKIVLQDPTIQKYLDNRSIMLGTIEPMNLPEGACCFAILNVDGHMVKLITYDETYEDESGQIAPYLPAGTVIMTAPAAGRGLYGAVTQIEQDDGEFHTYTGRRIPKYTADVKAES
;
A
#
# COMPACT_ATOMS: atom_id res chain seq x y z
N VAL A 1 25.03 10.30 30.85
CA VAL A 1 23.97 9.31 30.55
C VAL A 1 24.30 8.06 31.34
N THR A 2 23.39 7.62 32.21
CA THR A 2 23.58 6.38 32.99
C THR A 2 23.50 5.16 32.08
N PRO A 3 24.08 3.99 32.48
CA PRO A 3 23.96 2.75 31.70
C PRO A 3 22.50 2.37 31.38
N GLN A 4 21.60 2.56 32.33
CA GLN A 4 20.17 2.29 32.19
C GLN A 4 19.51 3.25 31.16
N GLN A 5 19.88 4.54 31.16
CA GLN A 5 19.38 5.50 30.18
C GLN A 5 19.88 5.16 28.75
N ARG A 6 21.12 4.68 28.64
CA ARG A 6 21.68 4.25 27.36
C ARG A 6 20.96 3.02 26.82
N GLN A 7 20.71 2.02 27.68
CA GLN A 7 19.96 0.83 27.33
C GLN A 7 18.52 1.17 26.86
N ALA A 8 17.83 2.05 27.59
CA ALA A 8 16.49 2.51 27.20
C ALA A 8 16.49 3.24 25.86
N GLN A 9 17.53 4.05 25.56
CA GLN A 9 17.65 4.74 24.27
C GLN A 9 17.87 3.76 23.12
N ILE A 10 18.73 2.75 23.30
CA ILE A 10 18.98 1.72 22.29
C ILE A 10 17.68 0.95 22.02
N LEU A 11 17.01 0.46 23.06
CA LEU A 11 15.77 -0.27 22.94
C LEU A 11 14.68 0.54 22.23
N ASN A 12 14.52 1.82 22.57
CA ASN A 12 13.54 2.68 21.94
C ASN A 12 13.84 2.89 20.44
N ARG A 13 15.11 3.07 20.08
CA ARG A 13 15.52 3.17 18.68
C ARG A 13 15.19 1.89 17.92
N ASP A 14 15.54 0.74 18.48
CA ASP A 14 15.34 -0.56 17.83
C ASP A 14 13.84 -0.87 17.67
N LEU A 15 13.01 -0.55 18.66
CA LEU A 15 11.55 -0.68 18.55
C LEU A 15 10.96 0.24 17.48
N THR A 16 11.47 1.47 17.35
CA THR A 16 11.02 2.39 16.29
C THR A 16 11.41 1.87 14.91
N GLU A 17 12.63 1.33 14.77
CA GLU A 17 13.09 0.73 13.53
C GLU A 17 12.23 -0.49 13.15
N PHE A 18 11.94 -1.37 14.09
CA PHE A 18 11.06 -2.53 13.85
C PHE A 18 9.65 -2.11 13.44
N ASP A 19 9.08 -1.09 14.08
CA ASP A 19 7.75 -0.59 13.70
C ASP A 19 7.74 -0.06 12.26
N THR A 20 8.80 0.65 11.86
CA THR A 20 8.98 1.11 10.48
C THR A 20 9.08 -0.05 9.49
N MET A 21 9.90 -1.06 9.80
CA MET A 21 10.05 -2.25 8.94
C MET A 21 8.73 -3.02 8.79
N ILE A 22 8.00 -3.21 9.90
CA ILE A 22 6.70 -3.92 9.86
C ILE A 22 5.67 -3.10 9.08
N SER A 23 5.64 -1.77 9.25
CA SER A 23 4.74 -0.90 8.49
C SER A 23 5.02 -0.96 6.99
N GLY A 24 6.29 -0.91 6.58
CA GLY A 24 6.68 -1.10 5.18
C GLY A 24 6.27 -2.47 4.63
N ARG A 25 6.38 -3.54 5.43
CA ARG A 25 5.91 -4.87 5.03
C ARG A 25 4.39 -4.95 4.88
N GLU A 26 3.63 -4.33 5.79
CA GLU A 26 2.17 -4.24 5.69
C GLU A 26 1.76 -3.49 4.41
N GLU A 27 2.44 -2.40 4.07
CA GLU A 27 2.20 -1.64 2.84
C GLU A 27 2.52 -2.44 1.59
N TYR A 28 3.64 -3.15 1.57
CA TYR A 28 3.98 -4.09 0.49
C TYR A 28 2.87 -5.12 0.29
N MET A 29 2.40 -5.76 1.37
CA MET A 29 1.34 -6.75 1.30
C MET A 29 0.03 -6.15 0.77
N ALA A 30 -0.32 -4.93 1.20
CA ALA A 30 -1.50 -4.22 0.71
C ALA A 30 -1.39 -3.92 -0.80
N ALA A 31 -0.24 -3.44 -1.26
CA ALA A 31 0.01 -3.19 -2.68
C ALA A 31 -0.08 -4.49 -3.51
N GLN A 32 0.52 -5.58 -3.03
CA GLN A 32 0.43 -6.89 -3.71
C GLN A 32 -0.99 -7.43 -3.76
N CYS A 33 -1.78 -7.25 -2.69
CA CYS A 33 -3.20 -7.62 -2.71
C CYS A 33 -3.98 -6.90 -3.82
N MET A 34 -3.75 -5.59 -3.96
CA MET A 34 -4.42 -4.78 -4.99
C MET A 34 -3.96 -5.13 -6.40
N LEU A 35 -2.66 -5.42 -6.58
CA LEU A 35 -2.06 -5.69 -7.88
C LEU A 35 -2.25 -7.13 -8.35
N ASN A 36 -2.12 -8.09 -7.44
CA ASN A 36 -1.98 -9.50 -7.74
C ASN A 36 -3.00 -10.41 -7.01
N ASN A 37 -3.96 -9.82 -6.29
CA ASN A 37 -4.97 -10.55 -5.51
C ASN A 37 -4.36 -11.42 -4.40
N GLY A 38 -3.16 -11.12 -3.96
CA GLY A 38 -2.49 -11.89 -2.93
C GLY A 38 -1.01 -11.58 -2.84
N TYR A 39 -0.32 -12.29 -1.98
CA TYR A 39 1.12 -12.15 -1.77
C TYR A 39 1.76 -13.47 -1.30
N VAL A 40 3.08 -13.55 -1.42
CA VAL A 40 3.86 -14.71 -0.95
C VAL A 40 4.47 -14.40 0.40
N LEU A 41 4.31 -15.32 1.35
CA LEU A 41 5.00 -15.33 2.63
C LEU A 41 6.09 -16.39 2.59
N ARG A 42 7.28 -16.05 3.11
CA ARG A 42 8.38 -16.98 3.33
C ARG A 42 8.55 -17.22 4.82
N HIS A 43 8.51 -18.47 5.19
CA HIS A 43 8.80 -18.93 6.54
C HIS A 43 10.19 -19.54 6.58
N TYR A 44 11.11 -18.88 7.25
CA TYR A 44 12.48 -19.36 7.44
C TYR A 44 12.58 -20.23 8.67
N ALA A 45 13.30 -21.36 8.54
CA ALA A 45 13.54 -22.28 9.65
C ALA A 45 14.46 -21.65 10.71
N ASP A 46 15.32 -20.71 10.33
CA ASP A 46 16.21 -20.00 11.24
C ASP A 46 15.78 -18.55 11.49
N LYS A 47 16.21 -17.98 12.60
CA LYS A 47 15.93 -16.60 12.98
C LYS A 47 16.69 -15.55 12.14
N TYR A 48 17.64 -15.95 11.32
CA TYR A 48 18.49 -15.07 10.52
C TYR A 48 18.04 -14.98 9.05
N GLY A 49 17.08 -15.80 8.62
CA GLY A 49 16.59 -15.82 7.27
C GLY A 49 17.62 -16.28 6.23
N SER A 50 18.62 -17.06 6.65
CA SER A 50 19.71 -17.51 5.80
C SER A 50 19.62 -18.99 5.38
N GLY A 51 18.66 -19.72 5.94
CA GLY A 51 18.44 -21.13 5.69
C GLY A 51 17.37 -21.42 4.64
N GLU A 52 16.98 -22.69 4.59
CA GLU A 52 15.82 -23.12 3.78
C GLU A 52 14.55 -22.44 4.27
N TYR A 53 13.66 -22.11 3.35
CA TYR A 53 12.38 -21.49 3.66
C TYR A 53 11.24 -22.24 2.96
N GLU A 54 10.06 -22.16 3.56
CA GLU A 54 8.81 -22.60 2.96
C GLU A 54 8.06 -21.37 2.41
N GLU A 55 7.52 -21.49 1.20
CA GLU A 55 6.70 -20.43 0.62
C GLU A 55 5.22 -20.75 0.78
N TYR A 56 4.49 -19.77 1.29
CA TYR A 56 3.02 -19.82 1.40
C TYR A 56 2.43 -18.71 0.52
N GLU A 57 1.74 -19.11 -0.55
CA GLU A 57 0.96 -18.16 -1.35
C GLU A 57 -0.40 -17.91 -0.69
N ILE A 58 -0.67 -16.66 -0.34
CA ILE A 58 -1.98 -16.22 0.13
C ILE A 58 -2.69 -15.56 -1.03
N ARG A 59 -3.82 -16.14 -1.44
CA ARG A 59 -4.69 -15.64 -2.49
C ARG A 59 -6.09 -15.40 -1.92
N PHE A 60 -6.65 -14.21 -2.12
CA PHE A 60 -7.92 -13.83 -1.50
C PHE A 60 -9.14 -14.23 -2.30
N TYR A 61 -9.03 -14.23 -3.63
CA TYR A 61 -10.11 -14.59 -4.53
C TYR A 61 -9.62 -15.58 -5.58
N ASP A 62 -10.52 -16.41 -6.06
CA ASP A 62 -10.29 -17.21 -7.27
C ASP A 62 -10.11 -16.27 -8.47
N GLU A 63 -9.18 -16.56 -9.38
CA GLU A 63 -8.96 -15.73 -10.58
C GLU A 63 -10.24 -15.57 -11.42
N ALA A 64 -11.08 -16.60 -11.45
CA ALA A 64 -12.38 -16.57 -12.14
C ALA A 64 -13.43 -15.68 -11.46
N ALA A 65 -13.31 -15.44 -10.14
CA ALA A 65 -14.24 -14.63 -9.36
C ALA A 65 -13.81 -13.19 -9.20
N ASN A 66 -12.49 -12.90 -9.33
CA ASN A 66 -11.96 -11.55 -9.25
C ASN A 66 -12.13 -10.86 -10.61
N PRO A 67 -12.70 -9.63 -10.67
CA PRO A 67 -12.80 -8.90 -11.92
C PRO A 67 -11.42 -8.74 -12.55
N ALA A 68 -11.35 -9.00 -13.86
CA ALA A 68 -10.13 -8.81 -14.63
C ALA A 68 -9.63 -7.37 -14.46
N LYS A 69 -8.31 -7.21 -14.50
CA LYS A 69 -7.69 -5.88 -14.55
C LYS A 69 -8.25 -5.12 -15.75
N TYR A 70 -8.70 -3.88 -15.53
CA TYR A 70 -9.11 -3.03 -16.64
C TYR A 70 -7.92 -2.76 -17.55
N THR A 71 -8.12 -2.91 -18.85
CA THR A 71 -7.11 -2.60 -19.85
C THR A 71 -7.70 -1.58 -20.81
N PRO A 72 -7.16 -0.35 -20.87
CA PRO A 72 -7.64 0.66 -21.80
C PRO A 72 -7.42 0.23 -23.25
N ALA A 73 -8.34 0.60 -24.14
CA ALA A 73 -8.23 0.30 -25.57
C ALA A 73 -6.99 0.96 -26.19
N VAL A 74 -6.66 2.17 -25.73
CA VAL A 74 -5.46 2.91 -26.11
C VAL A 74 -4.71 3.30 -24.84
N LYS A 75 -3.41 3.03 -24.80
CA LYS A 75 -2.58 3.42 -23.64
C LYS A 75 -2.61 4.94 -23.45
N TRP A 76 -2.67 5.41 -22.21
CA TRP A 76 -2.80 6.83 -21.86
C TRP A 76 -1.67 7.73 -22.39
N ASN A 77 -0.51 7.19 -22.66
CA ASN A 77 0.62 7.89 -23.27
C ASN A 77 0.59 7.90 -24.81
N ALA A 78 -0.43 7.34 -25.43
CA ALA A 78 -0.57 7.28 -26.88
C ALA A 78 -1.64 8.26 -27.38
N THR A 79 -1.49 8.69 -28.63
CA THR A 79 -2.47 9.57 -29.29
C THR A 79 -3.82 8.87 -29.43
N GLY A 80 -4.89 9.56 -29.04
CA GLY A 80 -6.26 9.01 -29.10
C GLY A 80 -6.67 8.25 -27.85
N ALA A 81 -5.92 8.34 -26.76
CA ALA A 81 -6.34 7.82 -25.46
C ALA A 81 -7.57 8.59 -24.96
N ASP A 82 -8.50 7.87 -24.34
CA ASP A 82 -9.69 8.41 -23.68
C ASP A 82 -9.58 8.19 -22.17
N ILE A 83 -8.77 9.04 -21.52
CA ILE A 83 -8.52 8.93 -20.07
C ILE A 83 -9.82 9.11 -19.26
N TYR A 84 -10.69 10.04 -19.69
CA TYR A 84 -11.95 10.29 -18.99
C TYR A 84 -12.89 9.09 -19.09
N GLY A 85 -13.05 8.51 -20.28
CA GLY A 85 -13.85 7.31 -20.49
C GLY A 85 -13.30 6.10 -19.71
N ASP A 86 -11.99 5.92 -19.70
CA ASP A 86 -11.35 4.85 -18.91
C ASP A 86 -11.60 5.01 -17.40
N LEU A 87 -11.51 6.25 -16.87
CA LEU A 87 -11.83 6.53 -15.47
C LEU A 87 -13.30 6.24 -15.17
N SER A 88 -14.23 6.61 -16.08
CA SER A 88 -15.66 6.32 -15.94
C SER A 88 -15.92 4.81 -15.87
N GLU A 89 -15.31 4.02 -16.74
CA GLU A 89 -15.43 2.55 -16.71
C GLU A 89 -14.87 1.95 -15.42
N MET A 90 -13.73 2.42 -14.95
CA MET A 90 -13.15 1.95 -13.68
C MET A 90 -14.07 2.26 -12.48
N ILE A 91 -14.69 3.45 -12.47
CA ILE A 91 -15.68 3.84 -11.47
C ILE A 91 -16.89 2.90 -11.54
N TYR A 92 -17.40 2.64 -12.73
CA TYR A 92 -18.54 1.74 -12.93
C TYR A 92 -18.24 0.33 -12.44
N MET A 93 -17.02 -0.19 -12.65
CA MET A 93 -16.61 -1.50 -12.15
C MET A 93 -16.69 -1.62 -10.63
N LEU A 94 -16.41 -0.54 -9.89
CA LEU A 94 -16.56 -0.51 -8.43
C LEU A 94 -18.02 -0.29 -8.00
N THR A 95 -18.70 0.66 -8.60
CA THR A 95 -20.05 1.06 -8.19
C THR A 95 -21.08 -0.02 -8.45
N LYS A 96 -20.97 -0.78 -9.53
CA LYS A 96 -21.83 -1.95 -9.79
C LYS A 96 -21.70 -3.04 -8.71
N ASN A 97 -20.60 -3.06 -7.99
CA ASN A 97 -20.37 -3.98 -6.86
C ASN A 97 -20.66 -3.34 -5.50
N GLY A 98 -21.27 -2.14 -5.49
CA GLY A 98 -21.67 -1.43 -4.26
C GLY A 98 -20.53 -0.71 -3.55
N LEU A 99 -19.39 -0.51 -4.21
CA LEU A 99 -18.25 0.23 -3.65
C LEU A 99 -18.21 1.66 -4.21
N PRO A 100 -18.12 2.70 -3.36
CA PRO A 100 -17.95 4.06 -3.85
C PRO A 100 -16.52 4.24 -4.38
N ALA A 101 -16.37 4.63 -5.65
CA ALA A 101 -15.09 4.99 -6.22
C ALA A 101 -14.74 6.43 -5.84
N THR A 102 -13.83 6.64 -4.91
CA THR A 102 -13.50 7.98 -4.37
C THR A 102 -12.04 8.36 -4.55
N GLU A 103 -11.18 7.40 -4.78
CA GLU A 103 -9.73 7.62 -4.87
C GLU A 103 -9.15 6.84 -6.05
N CYS A 104 -8.29 7.53 -6.79
CA CYS A 104 -7.55 6.97 -7.91
C CYS A 104 -6.06 7.18 -7.67
N VAL A 105 -5.36 6.10 -7.32
CA VAL A 105 -3.94 6.10 -7.03
C VAL A 105 -3.16 5.78 -8.31
N MET A 106 -2.19 6.62 -8.62
CA MET A 106 -1.43 6.56 -9.87
C MET A 106 0.07 6.43 -9.57
N ALA A 107 0.72 5.53 -10.27
CA ALA A 107 2.17 5.39 -10.25
C ALA A 107 2.87 6.65 -10.78
N ARG A 108 4.13 6.80 -10.40
CA ARG A 108 4.98 7.90 -10.84
C ARG A 108 4.90 8.15 -12.35
N GLY A 109 4.74 9.42 -12.71
CA GLY A 109 4.69 9.88 -14.10
C GLY A 109 3.31 9.80 -14.78
N VAL A 110 2.34 9.04 -14.23
CA VAL A 110 0.99 8.97 -14.79
C VAL A 110 0.24 10.28 -14.57
N SER A 111 0.41 10.94 -13.43
CA SER A 111 -0.20 12.25 -13.14
C SER A 111 0.13 13.31 -14.20
N LYS A 112 1.37 13.31 -14.70
CA LYS A 112 1.77 14.22 -15.78
C LYS A 112 0.99 13.97 -17.06
N ILE A 113 0.77 12.71 -17.40
CA ILE A 113 0.00 12.32 -18.60
C ILE A 113 -1.45 12.78 -18.45
N VAL A 114 -2.06 12.54 -17.29
CA VAL A 114 -3.43 12.96 -16.98
C VAL A 114 -3.58 14.47 -17.03
N LEU A 115 -2.67 15.24 -16.44
CA LEU A 115 -2.70 16.70 -16.46
C LEU A 115 -2.43 17.31 -17.84
N GLN A 116 -1.81 16.58 -18.77
CA GLN A 116 -1.58 17.00 -20.14
C GLN A 116 -2.73 16.64 -21.09
N ASP A 117 -3.68 15.82 -20.64
CA ASP A 117 -4.82 15.43 -21.46
C ASP A 117 -5.77 16.62 -21.71
N PRO A 118 -6.09 16.96 -22.97
CA PRO A 118 -6.92 18.13 -23.28
C PRO A 118 -8.35 18.03 -22.75
N THR A 119 -8.88 16.81 -22.64
CA THR A 119 -10.23 16.56 -22.11
C THR A 119 -10.25 16.81 -20.61
N ILE A 120 -9.30 16.24 -19.89
CA ILE A 120 -9.16 16.45 -18.45
C ILE A 120 -8.92 17.94 -18.14
N GLN A 121 -8.06 18.63 -18.90
CA GLN A 121 -7.82 20.07 -18.74
C GLN A 121 -9.10 20.89 -18.87
N LYS A 122 -9.97 20.57 -19.83
CA LYS A 122 -11.27 21.25 -19.98
C LYS A 122 -12.18 21.07 -18.77
N TYR A 123 -12.19 19.89 -18.16
CA TYR A 123 -12.95 19.64 -16.93
C TYR A 123 -12.36 20.37 -15.72
N LEU A 124 -11.05 20.52 -15.65
CA LEU A 124 -10.37 21.24 -14.57
C LEU A 124 -10.45 22.78 -14.72
N ASP A 125 -10.50 23.29 -15.96
CA ASP A 125 -10.52 24.74 -16.25
C ASP A 125 -11.94 25.35 -16.30
N ASN A 126 -12.97 24.56 -16.08
CA ASN A 126 -14.36 25.05 -16.20
C ASN A 126 -14.77 25.84 -14.95
N ARG A 127 -14.63 27.18 -15.05
CA ARG A 127 -14.88 28.15 -13.96
C ARG A 127 -16.37 28.29 -13.56
N SER A 128 -17.28 27.76 -14.34
CA SER A 128 -18.72 27.95 -14.13
C SER A 128 -19.40 26.80 -13.39
N ILE A 129 -18.79 25.64 -13.36
CA ILE A 129 -19.30 24.44 -12.69
C ILE A 129 -18.10 23.76 -12.00
N MET A 130 -18.23 23.44 -10.73
CA MET A 130 -17.17 22.69 -9.99
C MET A 130 -17.07 21.26 -10.53
N LEU A 131 -16.38 21.09 -11.64
CA LEU A 131 -16.07 19.78 -12.24
C LEU A 131 -14.76 19.19 -11.72
N GLY A 132 -13.92 20.02 -11.08
CA GLY A 132 -12.69 19.61 -10.45
C GLY A 132 -11.93 20.78 -9.85
N THR A 133 -11.01 20.50 -8.98
CA THR A 133 -10.07 21.45 -8.38
C THR A 133 -8.66 20.91 -8.45
N ILE A 134 -7.68 21.81 -8.65
CA ILE A 134 -6.26 21.52 -8.51
C ILE A 134 -5.84 22.15 -7.18
N GLU A 135 -5.94 21.38 -6.12
CA GLU A 135 -5.44 21.75 -4.79
C GLU A 135 -4.46 20.66 -4.34
N PRO A 136 -3.17 20.81 -4.66
CA PRO A 136 -2.16 19.85 -4.23
C PRO A 136 -2.17 19.73 -2.71
N MET A 137 -2.37 18.54 -2.20
CA MET A 137 -2.33 18.23 -0.78
C MET A 137 -1.34 17.09 -0.55
N ASN A 138 -0.30 17.37 0.21
CA ASN A 138 0.61 16.31 0.64
C ASN A 138 -0.13 15.39 1.62
N LEU A 139 -0.18 14.13 1.29
CA LEU A 139 -0.66 13.07 2.15
C LEU A 139 0.54 12.44 2.86
N PRO A 140 0.34 11.73 3.97
CA PRO A 140 1.42 10.97 4.59
C PRO A 140 2.05 9.97 3.61
N GLU A 141 3.32 9.61 3.87
CA GLU A 141 4.00 8.48 3.22
C GLU A 141 4.12 8.60 1.69
N GLY A 142 4.64 9.73 1.19
CA GLY A 142 4.98 9.90 -0.23
C GLY A 142 3.80 10.01 -1.20
N ALA A 143 2.57 10.03 -0.69
CA ALA A 143 1.38 10.27 -1.48
C ALA A 143 1.12 11.77 -1.66
N CYS A 144 0.55 12.16 -2.80
CA CYS A 144 0.12 13.53 -3.06
C CYS A 144 -1.18 13.52 -3.86
N CYS A 145 -2.24 14.14 -3.31
CA CYS A 145 -3.44 14.43 -4.08
C CYS A 145 -3.17 15.65 -4.95
N PHE A 146 -3.17 15.50 -6.26
CA PHE A 146 -2.86 16.58 -7.20
C PHE A 146 -4.10 17.20 -7.85
N ALA A 147 -5.23 16.48 -7.86
CA ALA A 147 -6.50 17.01 -8.38
C ALA A 147 -7.69 16.24 -7.78
N ILE A 148 -8.85 16.87 -7.83
CA ILE A 148 -10.15 16.22 -7.59
C ILE A 148 -10.97 16.40 -8.86
N LEU A 149 -11.43 15.30 -9.44
CA LEU A 149 -12.16 15.29 -10.69
C LEU A 149 -13.57 14.75 -10.49
N ASN A 150 -14.55 15.41 -11.10
CA ASN A 150 -15.90 14.88 -11.20
C ASN A 150 -16.01 14.06 -12.49
N VAL A 151 -16.19 12.76 -12.35
CA VAL A 151 -16.39 11.84 -13.46
C VAL A 151 -17.79 11.24 -13.33
N ASP A 152 -18.67 11.59 -14.25
CA ASP A 152 -20.07 11.12 -14.28
C ASP A 152 -20.84 11.29 -12.95
N GLY A 153 -20.58 12.40 -12.24
CA GLY A 153 -21.20 12.68 -10.95
C GLY A 153 -20.45 12.12 -9.73
N HIS A 154 -19.37 11.38 -9.94
CA HIS A 154 -18.51 10.85 -8.88
C HIS A 154 -17.30 11.76 -8.67
N MET A 155 -17.13 12.25 -7.43
CA MET A 155 -15.95 13.05 -7.06
C MET A 155 -14.81 12.10 -6.69
N VAL A 156 -13.77 12.09 -7.51
CA VAL A 156 -12.60 11.21 -7.36
C VAL A 156 -11.36 12.03 -7.09
N LYS A 157 -10.64 11.71 -6.03
CA LYS A 157 -9.30 12.24 -5.74
C LYS A 157 -8.28 11.55 -6.61
N LEU A 158 -7.49 12.31 -7.35
CA LEU A 158 -6.38 11.82 -8.14
C LEU A 158 -5.09 11.95 -7.31
N ILE A 159 -4.49 10.83 -6.97
CA ILE A 159 -3.36 10.73 -6.04
C ILE A 159 -2.16 10.15 -6.78
N THR A 160 -0.99 10.79 -6.67
CA THR A 160 0.27 10.16 -7.05
C THR A 160 0.88 9.45 -5.86
N TYR A 161 1.55 8.33 -6.11
CA TYR A 161 2.21 7.54 -5.10
C TYR A 161 3.58 7.09 -5.60
N ASP A 162 4.64 7.53 -4.93
CA ASP A 162 6.04 7.38 -5.37
C ASP A 162 6.90 6.59 -4.38
N GLU A 163 6.30 5.99 -3.35
CA GLU A 163 7.02 5.21 -2.34
C GLU A 163 7.70 3.99 -2.93
N THR A 164 8.83 3.66 -2.33
CA THR A 164 9.69 2.55 -2.74
C THR A 164 10.06 1.68 -1.55
N TYR A 165 10.40 0.44 -1.81
CA TYR A 165 10.93 -0.51 -0.85
C TYR A 165 12.20 -1.15 -1.37
N GLU A 166 13.00 -1.69 -0.48
CA GLU A 166 14.15 -2.52 -0.83
C GLU A 166 13.69 -3.97 -0.94
N ASP A 167 13.93 -4.58 -2.10
CA ASP A 167 13.60 -5.98 -2.33
C ASP A 167 14.64 -6.93 -1.70
N GLU A 168 14.41 -8.23 -1.77
CA GLU A 168 15.29 -9.25 -1.21
C GLU A 168 16.70 -9.28 -1.83
N SER A 169 16.86 -8.67 -2.99
CA SER A 169 18.17 -8.54 -3.67
C SER A 169 18.90 -7.25 -3.30
N GLY A 170 18.31 -6.40 -2.43
CA GLY A 170 18.85 -5.09 -2.09
C GLY A 170 18.58 -4.03 -3.15
N GLN A 171 17.66 -4.28 -4.09
CA GLN A 171 17.29 -3.32 -5.13
C GLN A 171 16.08 -2.49 -4.67
N ILE A 172 16.12 -1.20 -5.00
CA ILE A 172 14.99 -0.31 -4.72
C ILE A 172 13.92 -0.52 -5.79
N ALA A 173 12.73 -0.94 -5.37
CA ALA A 173 11.56 -1.16 -6.20
C ALA A 173 10.38 -0.29 -5.75
N PRO A 174 9.54 0.23 -6.67
CA PRO A 174 8.35 0.96 -6.28
C PRO A 174 7.26 -0.01 -5.80
N TYR A 175 6.49 0.37 -4.78
CA TYR A 175 5.29 -0.38 -4.39
C TYR A 175 4.28 -0.45 -5.53
N LEU A 176 4.14 0.63 -6.29
CA LEU A 176 3.25 0.71 -7.44
C LEU A 176 4.07 0.72 -8.74
N PRO A 177 4.04 -0.33 -9.57
CA PRO A 177 4.78 -0.41 -10.81
C PRO A 177 4.45 0.73 -11.78
N ALA A 178 5.43 1.19 -12.56
CA ALA A 178 5.25 2.28 -13.51
C ALA A 178 4.08 2.02 -14.48
N GLY A 179 3.29 3.06 -14.74
CA GLY A 179 2.13 2.98 -15.63
C GLY A 179 0.90 2.31 -15.03
N THR A 180 0.92 2.00 -13.73
CA THR A 180 -0.24 1.42 -13.04
C THR A 180 -1.14 2.51 -12.48
N VAL A 181 -2.44 2.24 -12.55
CA VAL A 181 -3.51 3.06 -11.96
C VAL A 181 -4.43 2.15 -11.16
N ILE A 182 -4.74 2.53 -9.93
CA ILE A 182 -5.66 1.79 -9.05
C ILE A 182 -6.83 2.70 -8.69
N MET A 183 -8.05 2.32 -9.10
CA MET A 183 -9.27 2.95 -8.60
C MET A 183 -9.71 2.21 -7.33
N THR A 184 -9.93 2.94 -6.26
CA THR A 184 -10.25 2.33 -4.96
C THR A 184 -11.31 3.13 -4.18
N ALA A 185 -11.75 2.54 -3.07
CA ALA A 185 -12.71 3.12 -2.15
C ALA A 185 -12.17 3.01 -0.73
N PRO A 186 -12.48 3.99 0.15
CA PRO A 186 -12.23 3.86 1.58
C PRO A 186 -12.88 2.59 2.11
N ALA A 187 -12.18 1.87 2.98
CA ALA A 187 -12.64 0.62 3.57
C ALA A 187 -12.94 -0.54 2.59
N ALA A 188 -12.45 -0.48 1.34
CA ALA A 188 -12.50 -1.61 0.41
C ALA A 188 -11.61 -2.78 0.86
N GLY A 189 -10.56 -2.50 1.63
CA GLY A 189 -9.67 -3.48 2.23
C GLY A 189 -9.73 -3.48 3.76
N ARG A 190 -9.34 -4.61 4.38
CA ARG A 190 -9.23 -4.75 5.82
C ARG A 190 -7.94 -5.46 6.20
N GLY A 191 -7.22 -4.93 7.18
CA GLY A 191 -6.13 -5.64 7.84
C GLY A 191 -6.70 -6.60 8.89
N LEU A 192 -6.34 -7.88 8.80
CA LEU A 192 -6.74 -8.89 9.77
C LEU A 192 -5.52 -9.27 10.62
N TYR A 193 -5.65 -9.18 11.92
CA TYR A 193 -4.61 -9.52 12.88
C TYR A 193 -5.10 -10.68 13.76
N GLY A 194 -4.32 -11.75 13.77
CA GLY A 194 -4.61 -12.93 14.60
C GLY A 194 -3.95 -12.84 15.99
N ALA A 195 -4.39 -13.69 16.90
CA ALA A 195 -3.70 -13.91 18.16
C ALA A 195 -2.38 -14.67 17.91
N VAL A 196 -1.32 -14.26 18.61
CA VAL A 196 -0.01 -14.90 18.59
C VAL A 196 0.25 -15.52 19.94
N THR A 197 0.55 -16.82 19.96
CA THR A 197 0.96 -17.54 21.17
C THR A 197 2.48 -17.68 21.16
N GLN A 198 3.12 -17.23 22.22
CA GLN A 198 4.57 -17.27 22.38
C GLN A 198 4.95 -17.74 23.81
N ILE A 199 6.14 -18.33 23.92
CA ILE A 199 6.71 -18.69 25.22
C ILE A 199 7.41 -17.45 25.77
N GLU A 200 7.05 -17.05 26.99
CA GLU A 200 7.74 -15.97 27.70
C GLU A 200 9.00 -16.49 28.40
N GLN A 201 10.02 -15.63 28.47
CA GLN A 201 11.29 -16.00 29.09
C GLN A 201 11.20 -16.03 30.63
N ASP A 202 10.32 -15.21 31.19
CA ASP A 202 10.23 -15.02 32.63
C ASP A 202 9.67 -16.25 33.37
N ASP A 203 8.71 -16.94 32.80
CA ASP A 203 8.02 -18.08 33.41
C ASP A 203 8.12 -19.38 32.60
N GLY A 204 8.54 -19.31 31.34
CA GLY A 204 8.61 -20.45 30.43
C GLY A 204 7.24 -20.96 29.95
N GLU A 205 6.16 -20.24 30.23
CA GLU A 205 4.81 -20.61 29.90
C GLU A 205 4.35 -20.01 28.55
N PHE A 206 3.29 -20.58 27.98
CA PHE A 206 2.68 -20.08 26.76
C PHE A 206 1.69 -18.97 27.07
N HIS A 207 1.93 -17.78 26.54
CA HIS A 207 1.01 -16.64 26.62
C HIS A 207 0.46 -16.29 25.25
N THR A 208 -0.82 -15.95 25.17
CA THR A 208 -1.49 -15.55 23.95
C THR A 208 -1.81 -14.07 23.99
N TYR A 209 -1.29 -13.35 22.99
CA TYR A 209 -1.47 -11.90 22.85
C TYR A 209 -2.29 -11.58 21.62
N THR A 210 -3.13 -10.56 21.73
CA THR A 210 -3.89 -10.00 20.64
C THR A 210 -3.49 -8.55 20.41
N GLY A 211 -3.13 -8.18 19.20
CA GLY A 211 -2.73 -6.82 18.88
C GLY A 211 -2.09 -6.70 17.51
N ARG A 212 -2.02 -5.45 17.02
CA ARG A 212 -1.36 -5.15 15.75
C ARG A 212 0.17 -5.30 15.86
N ARG A 213 0.73 -5.01 17.01
CA ARG A 213 2.16 -5.10 17.33
C ARG A 213 2.32 -5.87 18.64
N ILE A 214 3.06 -6.96 18.59
CA ILE A 214 3.31 -7.81 19.75
C ILE A 214 4.84 -7.95 19.87
N PRO A 215 5.49 -7.12 20.71
CA PRO A 215 6.91 -7.20 20.92
C PRO A 215 7.26 -8.46 21.70
N LYS A 216 8.36 -9.11 21.33
CA LYS A 216 8.98 -10.19 22.12
C LYS A 216 10.37 -9.73 22.55
N TYR A 217 10.63 -9.80 23.84
CA TYR A 217 11.92 -9.50 24.45
C TYR A 217 12.59 -10.77 24.95
N THR A 218 13.85 -10.95 24.62
CA THR A 218 14.70 -11.99 25.20
C THR A 218 16.02 -11.34 25.61
N ALA A 219 16.44 -11.56 26.85
CA ALA A 219 17.72 -11.09 27.36
C ALA A 219 18.66 -12.27 27.65
N ASP A 220 19.91 -12.17 27.23
CA ASP A 220 20.97 -13.10 27.63
C ASP A 220 21.85 -12.42 28.67
N VAL A 221 21.69 -12.84 29.92
CA VAL A 221 22.42 -12.27 31.10
C VAL A 221 23.90 -12.67 31.11
N LYS A 222 24.33 -13.63 30.27
CA LYS A 222 25.70 -14.09 30.22
C LYS A 222 26.65 -13.23 29.38
N ALA A 223 26.14 -12.26 28.66
CA ALA A 223 26.93 -11.38 27.79
C ALA A 223 27.62 -10.22 28.55
N GLU A 224 27.43 -10.07 29.86
CA GLU A 224 27.99 -8.99 30.68
C GLU A 224 29.15 -9.41 31.59
N SER A 225 29.81 -10.55 31.38
CA SER A 225 30.97 -10.94 32.16
C SER A 225 32.29 -10.75 31.41
#